data_395c84cbe5f06c351abac107db121864
#
_entry.id   395c84cbe5f06c351abac107db121864
#
_cell.length_a   1.000
_cell.length_b   1.000
_cell.length_c   1.000
_cell.angle_alpha   90.00
_cell.angle_beta   90.00
_cell.angle_gamma   90.00
#
_symmetry.space_group_name_H-M   'P 1'
#
loop_
_entity.id
_entity.type
_entity.pdbx_description
1 polymer ?
#
loop_
_entity_poly.entity_id
_entity_poly.type
_entity_poly.pdbx_seq_one_letter_code
_entity_poly.pdbx_strand_id
1 'polypeptide(L)' 'MNLEGLKIKLTAVFEPAPEGGYTCHFEELPEVFSEGESLDEAKANLLDALTQVMDYHREEARKSGVPGAVREELQLAAS' A
#
# COMPACT_ATOMS: atom_id res chain seq x y z
N MET A 1 21.60 8.02 7.40
CA MET A 1 21.17 6.62 7.16
C MET A 1 21.30 6.32 5.68
N ASN A 2 21.90 5.20 5.36
CA ASN A 2 22.03 4.76 3.97
C ASN A 2 20.87 3.83 3.60
N LEU A 3 20.07 4.24 2.61
CA LEU A 3 18.88 3.49 2.19
C LEU A 3 19.12 2.57 0.99
N GLU A 4 20.35 2.55 0.45
CA GLU A 4 20.64 1.76 -0.74
C GLU A 4 20.37 0.26 -0.58
N GLY A 5 20.57 -0.29 0.59
CA GLY A 5 20.33 -1.70 0.85
C GLY A 5 18.95 -1.99 1.41
N LEU A 6 18.13 -0.98 1.61
CA LEU A 6 16.82 -1.18 2.19
C LEU A 6 15.86 -1.82 1.19
N LYS A 7 15.27 -2.94 1.58
CA LYS A 7 14.28 -3.64 0.77
C LYS A 7 13.01 -3.75 1.56
N ILE A 8 11.95 -3.15 1.03
CA ILE A 8 10.63 -3.26 1.62
C ILE A 8 9.80 -4.16 0.72
N LYS A 9 9.26 -5.22 1.30
CA LYS A 9 8.43 -6.18 0.59
C LYS A 9 7.05 -6.21 1.19
N LEU A 10 6.06 -6.18 0.33
CA LEU A 10 4.68 -6.39 0.72
C LEU A 10 4.19 -7.69 0.08
N THR A 11 3.55 -8.51 0.87
CA THR A 11 3.04 -9.80 0.42
C THR A 11 1.55 -9.68 0.15
N ALA A 12 1.17 -9.82 -1.11
CA ALA A 12 -0.23 -9.81 -1.49
C ALA A 12 -0.80 -11.23 -1.39
N VAL A 13 -1.91 -11.35 -0.69
CA VAL A 13 -2.61 -12.62 -0.52
C VAL A 13 -3.92 -12.55 -1.31
N PHE A 14 -4.16 -13.52 -2.16
CA PHE A 14 -5.36 -13.62 -2.99
C PHE A 14 -6.15 -14.84 -2.59
N GLU A 15 -7.41 -14.64 -2.21
CA GLU A 15 -8.27 -15.72 -1.75
C GLU A 15 -9.46 -15.87 -2.69
N PRO A 16 -9.73 -17.09 -3.19
CA PRO A 16 -10.90 -17.29 -4.06
C PRO A 16 -12.18 -16.93 -3.31
N ALA A 17 -13.04 -16.15 -3.95
CA ALA A 17 -14.35 -15.82 -3.38
C ALA A 17 -15.39 -16.87 -3.77
N PRO A 18 -16.36 -17.20 -2.90
CA PRO A 18 -17.37 -18.22 -3.20
C PRO A 18 -18.17 -17.94 -4.46
N GLU A 19 -18.45 -16.68 -4.75
CA GLU A 19 -19.21 -16.29 -5.94
C GLU A 19 -18.34 -16.06 -7.18
N GLY A 20 -17.07 -16.40 -7.12
CA GLY A 20 -16.11 -16.16 -8.20
C GLY A 20 -15.23 -14.96 -7.93
N GLY A 21 -14.12 -14.89 -8.66
CA GLY A 21 -13.15 -13.84 -8.44
C GLY A 21 -12.29 -14.06 -7.20
N TYR A 22 -11.63 -13.00 -6.77
CA TYR A 22 -10.70 -13.04 -5.65
C TYR A 22 -10.87 -11.83 -4.75
N THR A 23 -10.73 -12.04 -3.44
CA THR A 23 -10.47 -10.96 -2.50
C THR A 23 -8.97 -10.95 -2.23
N CYS A 24 -8.43 -9.80 -1.89
CA CYS A 24 -6.99 -9.69 -1.67
C CYS A 24 -6.66 -8.64 -0.62
N HIS A 25 -5.49 -8.81 -0.03
CA HIS A 25 -4.98 -7.87 0.98
C HIS A 25 -3.47 -8.01 1.06
N PHE A 26 -2.82 -7.04 1.71
CA PHE A 26 -1.41 -7.18 2.05
C PHE A 26 -1.29 -7.76 3.45
N GLU A 27 -0.49 -8.81 3.61
CA GLU A 27 -0.25 -9.40 4.93
C GLU A 27 0.28 -8.40 5.94
N GLU A 28 1.20 -7.55 5.49
CA GLU A 28 1.87 -6.59 6.35
C GLU A 28 1.01 -5.35 6.63
N LEU A 29 0.00 -5.12 5.80
CA LEU A 29 -0.90 -3.98 5.89
C LEU A 29 -2.33 -4.45 5.64
N PRO A 30 -2.93 -5.19 6.59
CA PRO A 30 -4.23 -5.81 6.35
C PRO A 30 -5.38 -4.81 6.13
N GLU A 31 -5.18 -3.56 6.51
CA GLU A 31 -6.16 -2.51 6.22
C GLU A 31 -6.22 -2.15 4.73
N VAL A 32 -5.21 -2.56 3.94
CA VAL A 32 -5.22 -2.37 2.49
C VAL A 32 -5.72 -3.65 1.84
N PHE A 33 -6.94 -3.60 1.33
CA PHE A 33 -7.58 -4.77 0.72
C PHE A 33 -8.41 -4.35 -0.48
N SER A 34 -8.71 -5.31 -1.32
CA SER A 34 -9.53 -5.08 -2.50
C SER A 34 -10.06 -6.42 -3.04
N GLU A 35 -10.61 -6.40 -4.24
CA GLU A 35 -11.12 -7.60 -4.90
C GLU A 35 -11.08 -7.40 -6.42
N GLY A 36 -11.25 -8.48 -7.15
CA GLY A 36 -11.33 -8.43 -8.60
C GLY A 36 -11.80 -9.77 -9.16
N GLU A 37 -12.23 -9.76 -10.42
CA GLU A 37 -12.73 -10.95 -11.10
C GLU A 37 -11.62 -11.93 -11.47
N SER A 38 -10.39 -11.41 -11.61
CA SER A 38 -9.21 -12.21 -11.93
C SER A 38 -8.07 -11.82 -11.00
N LEU A 39 -7.01 -12.62 -10.99
CA LEU A 39 -5.81 -12.27 -10.21
C LEU A 39 -5.23 -10.94 -10.65
N ASP A 40 -5.14 -10.71 -11.96
CA ASP A 40 -4.58 -9.46 -12.49
C ASP A 40 -5.41 -8.25 -12.09
N GLU A 41 -6.73 -8.37 -12.18
CA GLU A 41 -7.63 -7.29 -11.78
C GLU A 41 -7.55 -7.03 -10.28
N ALA A 42 -7.58 -8.09 -9.47
CA ALA A 42 -7.46 -7.97 -8.02
C ALA A 42 -6.15 -7.29 -7.64
N LYS A 43 -5.05 -7.67 -8.29
CA LYS A 43 -3.75 -7.07 -8.04
C LYS A 43 -3.73 -5.59 -8.39
N ALA A 44 -4.26 -5.22 -9.54
CA ALA A 44 -4.33 -3.81 -9.95
C ALA A 44 -5.17 -3.00 -8.95
N ASN A 45 -6.30 -3.56 -8.53
CA ASN A 45 -7.17 -2.90 -7.57
C ASN A 45 -6.51 -2.78 -6.19
N LEU A 46 -5.71 -3.79 -5.79
CA LEU A 46 -4.99 -3.75 -4.52
C LEU A 46 -3.93 -2.64 -4.53
N LEU A 47 -3.19 -2.49 -5.62
CA LEU A 47 -2.19 -1.43 -5.76
C LEU A 47 -2.85 -0.05 -5.74
N ASP A 48 -4.03 0.07 -6.36
CA ASP A 48 -4.79 1.31 -6.32
C ASP A 48 -5.26 1.62 -4.90
N ALA A 49 -5.72 0.60 -4.15
CA ALA A 49 -6.11 0.77 -2.75
C ALA A 49 -4.94 1.23 -1.90
N LEU A 50 -3.74 0.69 -2.14
CA LEU A 50 -2.54 1.12 -1.43
C LEU A 50 -2.26 2.61 -1.69
N THR A 51 -2.35 3.02 -2.95
CA THR A 51 -2.15 4.43 -3.32
C THR A 51 -3.12 5.34 -2.59
N GLN A 52 -4.39 4.95 -2.53
CA GLN A 52 -5.43 5.74 -1.86
C GLN A 52 -5.17 5.86 -0.36
N VAL A 53 -4.77 4.78 0.29
CA VAL A 53 -4.45 4.79 1.72
C VAL A 53 -3.25 5.70 1.99
N MET A 54 -2.22 5.63 1.16
CA MET A 54 -1.04 6.50 1.29
C MET A 54 -1.40 7.96 1.11
N ASP A 55 -2.24 8.27 0.12
CA ASP A 55 -2.69 9.64 -0.10
C ASP A 55 -3.50 10.16 1.07
N TYR A 56 -4.36 9.34 1.65
CA TYR A 56 -5.11 9.70 2.84
C TYR A 56 -4.18 10.08 4.00
N HIS A 57 -3.17 9.25 4.25
CA HIS A 57 -2.22 9.53 5.34
C HIS A 57 -1.42 10.80 5.09
N ARG A 58 -1.05 11.07 3.84
CA ARG A 58 -0.35 12.32 3.50
C ARG A 58 -1.22 13.54 3.79
N GLU A 59 -2.49 13.47 3.44
CA GLU A 59 -3.45 14.55 3.71
C GLU A 59 -3.59 14.80 5.20
N GLU A 60 -3.77 13.74 5.98
CA GLU A 60 -3.93 13.86 7.43
C GLU A 60 -2.66 14.43 8.08
N ALA A 61 -1.49 14.01 7.60
CA ALA A 61 -0.22 14.49 8.15
C ALA A 61 -0.03 15.99 7.93
N ARG A 62 -0.53 16.53 6.81
CA ARG A 62 -0.44 17.96 6.54
C ARG A 62 -1.23 18.80 7.53
N LYS A 63 -2.32 18.24 8.04
CA LYS A 63 -3.21 18.95 8.97
C LYS A 63 -2.62 19.05 10.37
N SER A 64 -1.71 18.15 10.72
CA SER A 64 -1.16 18.07 12.08
C SER A 64 0.34 18.38 12.13
N GLY A 65 0.81 19.24 11.23
CA GLY A 65 2.22 19.59 11.19
C GLY A 65 2.70 20.28 12.46
N VAL A 66 3.89 19.92 12.91
CA VAL A 66 4.55 20.52 14.08
C VAL A 66 5.48 21.63 13.59
N PRO A 67 5.39 22.85 14.16
CA PRO A 67 6.33 23.91 13.76
C PRO A 67 7.76 23.48 13.96
N GLY A 68 8.60 23.76 12.95
CA GLY A 68 10.03 23.42 12.99
C GLY A 68 10.35 22.00 12.53
N ALA A 69 9.34 21.17 12.27
CA ALA A 69 9.57 19.82 11.75
C ALA A 69 10.18 19.91 10.36
N VAL A 70 11.18 19.07 10.10
CA VAL A 70 11.79 18.95 8.79
C VAL A 70 11.20 17.74 8.08
N ARG A 71 10.71 17.96 6.86
CA ARG A 71 10.13 16.89 6.04
C ARG A 71 11.05 16.60 4.88
N GLU A 72 11.30 15.33 4.68
CA GLU A 72 12.16 14.87 3.60
C GLU A 72 11.52 13.67 2.93
N GLU A 73 11.33 13.76 1.63
CA GLU A 73 10.78 12.65 0.87
C GLU A 73 11.90 11.65 0.56
N LEU A 74 11.71 10.42 1.00
CA LEU A 74 12.66 9.35 0.75
C LEU A 74 12.05 8.37 -0.22
N GLN A 75 12.78 8.07 -1.28
CA GLN A 75 12.35 7.09 -2.25
C GLN A 75 12.93 5.73 -1.87
N LEU A 76 12.05 4.79 -1.53
CA LEU A 76 12.49 3.46 -1.13
C LEU A 76 12.66 2.61 -2.38
N ALA A 77 13.82 1.96 -2.48
CA ALA A 77 14.10 1.14 -3.64
C ALA A 77 13.19 -0.08 -3.70
N ALA A 78 12.52 -0.25 -4.82
CA ALA A 78 11.82 -1.49 -5.11
C ALA A 78 12.82 -2.41 -5.81
N SER A 79 12.92 -3.64 -5.36
CA SER A 79 13.82 -4.60 -5.97
C SER A 79 13.07 -5.49 -6.95
#